data_276612f5d8793292a5df5dd48c283e6a
#
_entry.id   276612f5d8793292a5df5dd48c283e6a
#
_cell.length_a   1.000
_cell.length_b   1.000
_cell.length_c   1.000
_cell.angle_alpha   90.00
_cell.angle_beta   90.00
_cell.angle_gamma   90.00
#
_symmetry.space_group_name_H-M   'P 1'
#
loop_
_entity.id
_entity.type
_entity.pdbx_description
1 polymer ?
#
loop_
_entity_poly.entity_id
_entity_poly.type
_entity_poly.pdbx_seq_one_letter_code
_entity_poly.pdbx_strand_id
1 'polypeptide(L)'
;RDRVAAEAERGRRERAEQIDKRLQLAGHTGLMRYLEQLPCQAISRNHIAQFLINGGIARSKDHAFKSYLGDKGKYTAAAQWCEIPVAVATIQAAGGIAILAHPNRYSLNKVKLRRLISEFAECGGQGVEVSYSNLDPDKMAHMGTLCIENDLWASTGSDFHTPKNQWMDVGRFRHLPAHCAQKAIW
;
A
#
# COMPACT_ATOMS: atom_id res chain seq x y z
N ARG A 1 5.69 5.49 -19.57
CA ARG A 1 5.96 4.32 -18.71
C ARG A 1 7.17 4.60 -17.82
N ASP A 2 8.31 4.87 -18.41
CA ASP A 2 9.57 5.10 -17.70
C ASP A 2 9.54 6.36 -16.83
N ARG A 3 8.83 7.40 -17.24
CA ARG A 3 8.70 8.65 -16.48
C ARG A 3 8.00 8.46 -15.14
N VAL A 4 6.86 7.76 -15.10
CA VAL A 4 6.10 7.54 -13.83
C VAL A 4 6.87 6.61 -12.89
N ALA A 5 7.54 5.59 -13.44
CA ALA A 5 8.42 4.73 -12.65
C ALA A 5 9.59 5.52 -12.04
N ALA A 6 10.25 6.37 -12.83
CA ALA A 6 11.33 7.23 -12.37
C ALA A 6 10.87 8.26 -11.33
N GLU A 7 9.67 8.85 -11.49
CA GLU A 7 9.08 9.76 -10.52
C GLU A 7 8.77 9.05 -9.19
N ALA A 8 8.22 7.83 -9.25
CA ALA A 8 7.96 7.03 -8.07
C ALA A 8 9.25 6.62 -7.34
N GLU A 9 10.31 6.29 -8.08
CA GLU A 9 11.62 5.97 -7.50
C GLU A 9 12.25 7.20 -6.85
N ARG A 10 12.23 8.33 -7.52
CA ARG A 10 12.69 9.60 -6.96
C ARG A 10 11.95 9.96 -5.67
N GLY A 11 10.61 9.88 -5.65
CA GLY A 11 9.82 10.15 -4.46
C GLY A 11 10.13 9.22 -3.29
N ARG A 12 10.45 7.93 -3.56
CA ARG A 12 10.91 7.00 -2.53
C ARG A 12 12.29 7.38 -1.99
N ARG A 13 13.20 7.81 -2.85
CA ARG A 13 14.53 8.25 -2.46
C ARG A 13 14.48 9.53 -1.64
N GLU A 14 13.76 10.54 -2.09
CA GLU A 14 13.55 11.80 -1.36
C GLU A 14 12.95 11.55 0.05
N ARG A 15 12.00 10.64 0.14
CA ARG A 15 11.43 10.20 1.42
C ARG A 15 12.49 9.56 2.32
N ALA A 16 13.32 8.68 1.79
CA ALA A 16 14.40 8.04 2.54
C ALA A 16 15.42 9.07 3.05
N GLU A 17 15.79 10.05 2.22
CA GLU A 17 16.68 11.16 2.59
C GLU A 17 16.10 12.04 3.71
N GLN A 18 14.79 12.31 3.66
CA GLN A 18 14.12 13.04 4.74
C GLN A 18 14.12 12.26 6.06
N ILE A 19 13.93 10.95 5.99
CA ILE A 19 14.01 10.07 7.16
C ILE A 19 15.45 10.02 7.69
N ASP A 20 16.45 9.91 6.80
CA ASP A 20 17.87 9.90 7.17
C ASP A 20 18.27 11.18 7.90
N LYS A 21 17.86 12.35 7.41
CA LYS A 21 18.09 13.64 8.09
C LYS A 21 17.54 13.66 9.51
N ARG A 22 16.34 13.12 9.72
CA ARG A 22 15.72 13.03 11.06
C ARG A 22 16.43 12.04 11.97
N LEU A 23 16.93 10.95 11.42
CA LEU A 23 17.74 9.96 12.13
C LEU A 23 19.08 10.56 12.55
N GLN A 24 19.75 11.30 11.65
CA GLN A 24 21.02 11.98 11.95
C GLN A 24 20.86 12.98 13.10
N LEU A 25 19.79 13.77 13.13
CA LEU A 25 19.47 14.68 14.24
C LEU A 25 19.27 13.94 15.57
N ALA A 26 18.91 12.66 15.53
CA ALA A 26 18.78 11.80 16.70
C ALA A 26 20.05 10.99 17.02
N GLY A 27 21.16 11.25 16.31
CA GLY A 27 22.43 10.56 16.50
C GLY A 27 22.58 9.22 15.76
N HIS A 28 21.65 8.90 14.85
CA HIS A 28 21.68 7.67 14.06
C HIS A 28 22.08 7.96 12.61
N THR A 29 23.19 7.41 12.14
CA THR A 29 23.75 7.68 10.82
C THR A 29 23.83 6.40 9.96
N GLY A 30 23.98 6.57 8.64
CA GLY A 30 24.29 5.48 7.72
C GLY A 30 23.10 4.86 7.00
N LEU A 31 21.89 5.40 7.14
CA LEU A 31 20.72 4.86 6.44
C LEU A 31 20.90 4.85 4.92
N MET A 32 21.33 5.97 4.33
CA MET A 32 21.47 6.04 2.86
C MET A 32 22.51 5.07 2.34
N ARG A 33 23.67 4.95 3.02
CA ARG A 33 24.69 3.95 2.67
C ARG A 33 24.15 2.52 2.74
N TYR A 34 23.37 2.20 3.79
CA TYR A 34 22.73 0.89 3.92
C TYR A 34 21.77 0.61 2.75
N LEU A 35 20.93 1.58 2.37
CA LEU A 35 19.97 1.44 1.27
C LEU A 35 20.66 1.24 -0.09
N GLU A 36 21.79 1.91 -0.34
CA GLU A 36 22.58 1.79 -1.57
C GLU A 36 23.25 0.42 -1.73
N GLN A 37 23.46 -0.30 -0.64
CA GLN A 37 24.05 -1.65 -0.66
C GLN A 37 23.01 -2.76 -0.88
N LEU A 38 21.71 -2.44 -0.86
CA LEU A 38 20.66 -3.44 -1.05
C LEU A 38 20.57 -3.87 -2.51
N PRO A 39 20.41 -5.17 -2.79
CA PRO A 39 20.24 -5.69 -4.15
C PRO A 39 18.80 -5.46 -4.67
N CYS A 40 18.27 -4.25 -4.53
CA CYS A 40 16.93 -3.90 -4.97
C CYS A 40 16.90 -2.50 -5.59
N GLN A 41 16.12 -2.34 -6.65
CA GLN A 41 15.91 -1.05 -7.31
C GLN A 41 14.91 -0.16 -6.55
N ALA A 42 13.90 -0.76 -5.92
CA ALA A 42 12.82 -0.04 -5.26
C ALA A 42 12.99 0.02 -3.73
N ILE A 43 13.46 1.16 -3.23
CA ILE A 43 13.54 1.43 -1.79
C ILE A 43 12.13 1.51 -1.18
N SER A 44 11.94 0.86 -0.02
CA SER A 44 10.67 0.88 0.71
C SER A 44 10.87 1.15 2.20
N ARG A 45 9.79 1.52 2.90
CA ARG A 45 9.82 1.64 4.37
C ARG A 45 10.22 0.35 5.08
N ASN A 46 10.02 -0.82 4.46
CA ASN A 46 10.44 -2.10 5.01
C ASN A 46 11.96 -2.18 5.13
N HIS A 47 12.70 -1.66 4.15
CA HIS A 47 14.16 -1.61 4.18
C HIS A 47 14.65 -0.66 5.28
N ILE A 48 13.97 0.49 5.44
CA ILE A 48 14.28 1.43 6.53
C ILE A 48 13.97 0.80 7.89
N ALA A 49 12.85 0.08 8.03
CA ALA A 49 12.54 -0.66 9.25
C ALA A 49 13.62 -1.70 9.59
N GLN A 50 14.15 -2.39 8.59
CA GLN A 50 15.23 -3.34 8.80
C GLN A 50 16.53 -2.65 9.25
N PHE A 51 16.86 -1.49 8.68
CA PHE A 51 17.97 -0.66 9.18
C PHE A 51 17.80 -0.28 10.65
N LEU A 52 16.60 0.15 11.05
CA LEU A 52 16.32 0.49 12.46
C LEU A 52 16.46 -0.71 13.40
N ILE A 53 16.09 -1.91 12.93
CA ILE A 53 16.22 -3.15 13.69
C ILE A 53 17.70 -3.54 13.83
N ASN A 54 18.44 -3.52 12.72
CA ASN A 54 19.86 -3.87 12.70
C ASN A 54 20.69 -2.93 13.59
N GLY A 55 20.32 -1.66 13.65
CA GLY A 55 20.94 -0.66 14.51
C GLY A 55 20.44 -0.64 15.97
N GLY A 56 19.57 -1.58 16.38
CA GLY A 56 19.04 -1.65 17.74
C GLY A 56 18.06 -0.52 18.11
N ILE A 57 17.67 0.33 17.15
CA ILE A 57 16.75 1.44 17.35
C ILE A 57 15.31 0.91 17.50
N ALA A 58 14.97 -0.12 16.74
CA ALA A 58 13.70 -0.82 16.83
C ALA A 58 13.90 -2.28 17.16
N ARG A 59 13.10 -2.81 18.10
CA ARG A 59 13.15 -4.22 18.53
C ARG A 59 12.43 -5.18 17.59
N SER A 60 11.58 -4.68 16.71
CA SER A 60 10.81 -5.46 15.73
C SER A 60 10.31 -4.57 14.60
N LYS A 61 9.84 -5.19 13.50
CA LYS A 61 9.23 -4.48 12.38
C LYS A 61 7.97 -3.70 12.81
N ASP A 62 7.12 -4.31 13.61
CA ASP A 62 5.92 -3.65 14.14
C ASP A 62 6.28 -2.45 15.01
N HIS A 63 7.31 -2.58 15.85
CA HIS A 63 7.82 -1.46 16.64
C HIS A 63 8.39 -0.36 15.73
N ALA A 64 9.13 -0.71 14.68
CA ALA A 64 9.65 0.26 13.72
C ALA A 64 8.53 1.07 13.05
N PHE A 65 7.48 0.41 12.59
CA PHE A 65 6.34 1.11 11.99
C PHE A 65 5.53 1.91 13.00
N LYS A 66 5.18 1.32 14.14
CA LYS A 66 4.35 1.98 15.15
C LYS A 66 5.00 3.24 15.72
N SER A 67 6.30 3.19 16.00
CA SER A 67 6.99 4.25 16.75
C SER A 67 7.78 5.22 15.86
N TYR A 68 8.23 4.80 14.67
CA TYR A 68 9.20 5.57 13.89
C TYR A 68 8.75 5.90 12.46
N LEU A 69 8.14 4.97 11.73
CA LEU A 69 7.91 5.09 10.27
C LEU A 69 6.44 5.20 9.85
N GLY A 70 5.49 4.90 10.74
CA GLY A 70 4.07 5.06 10.47
C GLY A 70 3.65 6.54 10.43
N ASP A 71 2.38 6.83 10.15
CA ASP A 71 1.88 8.19 9.92
C ASP A 71 2.12 9.16 11.09
N LYS A 72 2.16 8.63 12.31
CA LYS A 72 2.49 9.37 13.55
C LYS A 72 3.89 9.03 14.09
N GLY A 73 4.71 8.38 13.31
CA GLY A 73 6.04 7.93 13.72
C GLY A 73 7.04 9.08 13.85
N LYS A 74 8.00 8.93 14.76
CA LYS A 74 9.00 9.97 15.07
C LYS A 74 9.82 10.42 13.86
N TYR A 75 10.12 9.50 12.92
CA TYR A 75 10.93 9.77 11.74
C TYR A 75 10.11 9.71 10.44
N THR A 76 8.77 9.72 10.54
CA THR A 76 7.92 9.64 9.35
C THR A 76 8.19 10.81 8.40
N ALA A 77 8.15 10.54 7.10
CA ALA A 77 8.19 11.54 6.05
C ALA A 77 7.04 11.30 5.08
N ALA A 78 6.43 12.38 4.60
CA ALA A 78 5.38 12.30 3.60
C ALA A 78 5.93 11.67 2.31
N ALA A 79 5.13 10.82 1.68
CA ALA A 79 5.42 10.36 0.32
C ALA A 79 4.68 11.26 -0.66
N GLN A 80 5.34 11.65 -1.72
CA GLN A 80 4.66 12.19 -2.88
C GLN A 80 4.20 11.02 -3.74
N TRP A 81 2.89 10.89 -3.88
CA TRP A 81 2.26 9.89 -4.74
C TRP A 81 1.79 10.59 -6.01
N CYS A 82 1.84 9.88 -7.15
CA CYS A 82 1.19 10.38 -8.35
C CYS A 82 -0.34 10.42 -8.14
N GLU A 83 -0.98 11.33 -8.85
CA GLU A 83 -2.45 11.41 -8.86
C GLU A 83 -3.09 10.13 -9.42
N ILE A 84 -4.29 9.79 -8.96
CA ILE A 84 -5.01 8.59 -9.38
C ILE A 84 -5.13 8.47 -10.90
N PRO A 85 -5.54 9.53 -11.65
CA PRO A 85 -5.65 9.44 -13.11
C PRO A 85 -4.33 9.08 -13.78
N VAL A 86 -3.22 9.62 -13.29
CA VAL A 86 -1.86 9.34 -13.82
C VAL A 86 -1.47 7.89 -13.57
N ALA A 87 -1.75 7.38 -12.36
CA ALA A 87 -1.47 5.98 -12.02
C ALA A 87 -2.29 5.01 -12.89
N VAL A 88 -3.58 5.26 -13.01
CA VAL A 88 -4.51 4.44 -13.81
C VAL A 88 -4.08 4.42 -15.28
N ALA A 89 -3.87 5.59 -15.89
CA ALA A 89 -3.44 5.71 -17.28
C ALA A 89 -2.11 4.98 -17.53
N THR A 90 -1.17 5.06 -16.58
CA THR A 90 0.14 4.38 -16.69
C THR A 90 -0.01 2.85 -16.67
N ILE A 91 -0.84 2.32 -15.77
CA ILE A 91 -1.10 0.88 -15.67
C ILE A 91 -1.77 0.38 -16.97
N GLN A 92 -2.77 1.08 -17.46
CA GLN A 92 -3.48 0.74 -18.70
C GLN A 92 -2.57 0.82 -19.93
N ALA A 93 -1.76 1.85 -20.05
CA ALA A 93 -0.75 1.98 -21.13
C ALA A 93 0.29 0.85 -21.08
N ALA A 94 0.46 0.23 -19.92
CA ALA A 94 1.28 -0.96 -19.74
C ALA A 94 0.57 -2.28 -20.10
N GLY A 95 -0.71 -2.23 -20.49
CA GLY A 95 -1.53 -3.42 -20.70
C GLY A 95 -2.02 -4.08 -19.41
N GLY A 96 -1.91 -3.37 -18.27
CA GLY A 96 -2.36 -3.86 -16.97
C GLY A 96 -3.78 -3.43 -16.64
N ILE A 97 -4.33 -4.04 -15.58
CA ILE A 97 -5.64 -3.71 -15.00
C ILE A 97 -5.39 -2.92 -13.71
N ALA A 98 -5.96 -1.70 -13.62
CA ALA A 98 -5.84 -0.87 -12.43
C ALA A 98 -6.84 -1.34 -11.36
N ILE A 99 -6.32 -1.80 -10.22
CA ILE A 99 -7.12 -2.27 -9.08
C ILE A 99 -6.79 -1.44 -7.84
N LEU A 100 -7.82 -0.91 -7.18
CA LEU A 100 -7.68 -0.20 -5.90
C LEU A 100 -7.51 -1.23 -4.77
N ALA A 101 -6.30 -1.31 -4.22
CA ALA A 101 -5.93 -2.30 -3.22
C ALA A 101 -6.42 -1.94 -1.81
N HIS A 102 -6.93 -2.91 -1.06
CA HIS A 102 -7.32 -2.87 0.36
C HIS A 102 -7.90 -1.53 0.87
N PRO A 103 -8.92 -0.94 0.21
CA PRO A 103 -9.38 0.42 0.51
C PRO A 103 -9.95 0.56 1.93
N ASN A 104 -10.43 -0.51 2.56
CA ASN A 104 -10.86 -0.51 3.96
C ASN A 104 -9.72 -0.31 4.99
N ARG A 105 -8.45 -0.38 4.55
CA ARG A 105 -7.30 -0.06 5.41
C ARG A 105 -6.97 1.44 5.44
N TYR A 106 -7.56 2.20 4.56
CA TYR A 106 -7.38 3.66 4.58
C TYR A 106 -8.16 4.27 5.74
N SER A 107 -7.59 5.28 6.39
CA SER A 107 -8.23 6.01 7.49
C SER A 107 -9.36 6.93 6.99
N LEU A 108 -10.33 6.36 6.28
CA LEU A 108 -11.46 7.05 5.68
C LEU A 108 -12.76 6.63 6.35
N ASN A 109 -13.68 7.58 6.52
CA ASN A 109 -15.06 7.24 6.86
C ASN A 109 -15.81 6.71 5.62
N LYS A 110 -17.00 6.14 5.81
CA LYS A 110 -17.79 5.51 4.73
C LYS A 110 -18.07 6.46 3.56
N VAL A 111 -18.32 7.73 3.81
CA VAL A 111 -18.60 8.73 2.77
C VAL A 111 -17.36 8.98 1.92
N LYS A 112 -16.22 9.21 2.55
CA LYS A 112 -14.94 9.43 1.86
C LYS A 112 -14.48 8.18 1.11
N LEU A 113 -14.72 6.98 1.67
CA LEU A 113 -14.40 5.72 1.00
C LEU A 113 -15.23 5.53 -0.27
N ARG A 114 -16.55 5.76 -0.20
CA ARG A 114 -17.43 5.72 -1.36
C ARG A 114 -16.96 6.70 -2.44
N ARG A 115 -16.68 7.94 -2.06
CA ARG A 115 -16.20 8.97 -2.97
C ARG A 115 -14.88 8.56 -3.66
N LEU A 116 -13.92 8.04 -2.90
CA LEU A 116 -12.65 7.56 -3.46
C LEU A 116 -12.87 6.47 -4.52
N ILE A 117 -13.78 5.51 -4.26
CA ILE A 117 -14.04 4.41 -5.20
C ILE A 117 -14.72 4.94 -6.46
N SER A 118 -15.67 5.88 -6.34
CA SER A 118 -16.30 6.51 -7.50
C SER A 118 -15.29 7.33 -8.31
N GLU A 119 -14.49 8.19 -7.67
CA GLU A 119 -13.44 8.96 -8.35
C GLU A 119 -12.41 8.03 -9.04
N PHE A 120 -12.06 6.91 -8.42
CA PHE A 120 -11.17 5.92 -9.03
C PHE A 120 -11.80 5.29 -10.28
N ALA A 121 -13.07 4.91 -10.24
CA ALA A 121 -13.80 4.35 -11.39
C ALA A 121 -13.93 5.41 -12.52
N GLU A 122 -14.28 6.65 -12.20
CA GLU A 122 -14.37 7.77 -13.14
C GLU A 122 -13.04 8.06 -13.86
N CYS A 123 -11.91 7.84 -13.18
CA CYS A 123 -10.58 7.92 -13.76
C CYS A 123 -10.20 6.72 -14.64
N GLY A 124 -11.09 5.76 -14.84
CA GLY A 124 -10.85 4.54 -15.62
C GLY A 124 -10.26 3.39 -14.81
N GLY A 125 -10.29 3.47 -13.49
CA GLY A 125 -9.99 2.34 -12.60
C GLY A 125 -10.92 1.17 -12.90
N GLN A 126 -10.39 -0.05 -12.89
CA GLN A 126 -11.11 -1.22 -13.43
C GLN A 126 -11.54 -2.21 -12.36
N GLY A 127 -10.91 -2.22 -11.20
CA GLY A 127 -11.23 -3.16 -10.15
C GLY A 127 -10.98 -2.62 -8.75
N VAL A 128 -11.58 -3.27 -7.77
CA VAL A 128 -11.39 -2.97 -6.34
C VAL A 128 -11.19 -4.24 -5.54
N GLU A 129 -10.27 -4.23 -4.60
CA GLU A 129 -10.08 -5.35 -3.69
C GLU A 129 -11.20 -5.38 -2.64
N VAL A 130 -12.12 -6.32 -2.83
CA VAL A 130 -13.33 -6.50 -2.00
C VAL A 130 -13.03 -7.28 -0.75
N SER A 131 -12.10 -8.25 -0.84
CA SER A 131 -11.76 -9.15 0.26
C SER A 131 -10.26 -9.31 0.43
N TYR A 132 -9.81 -9.33 1.67
CA TYR A 132 -8.45 -9.67 2.07
C TYR A 132 -8.44 -10.35 3.45
N SER A 133 -7.26 -10.82 3.90
CA SER A 133 -7.11 -11.49 5.19
C SER A 133 -7.67 -10.64 6.34
N ASN A 134 -8.47 -11.25 7.21
CA ASN A 134 -9.05 -10.66 8.41
C ASN A 134 -9.98 -9.45 8.18
N LEU A 135 -10.48 -9.24 6.96
CA LEU A 135 -11.50 -8.23 6.73
C LEU A 135 -12.81 -8.65 7.42
N ASP A 136 -13.42 -7.70 8.11
CA ASP A 136 -14.72 -7.83 8.72
C ASP A 136 -15.81 -8.13 7.67
N PRO A 137 -16.74 -9.09 7.91
CA PRO A 137 -17.76 -9.47 6.95
C PRO A 137 -18.67 -8.32 6.48
N ASP A 138 -19.05 -7.40 7.39
CA ASP A 138 -19.91 -6.26 7.03
C ASP A 138 -19.16 -5.26 6.15
N LYS A 139 -17.89 -5.04 6.43
CA LYS A 139 -17.03 -4.22 5.56
C LYS A 139 -16.84 -4.86 4.20
N MET A 140 -16.67 -6.17 4.15
CA MET A 140 -16.54 -6.93 2.90
C MET A 140 -17.84 -6.85 2.09
N ALA A 141 -19.00 -7.05 2.71
CA ALA A 141 -20.30 -6.91 2.04
C ALA A 141 -20.51 -5.49 1.50
N HIS A 142 -20.16 -4.47 2.27
CA HIS A 142 -20.21 -3.08 1.84
C HIS A 142 -19.29 -2.80 0.64
N MET A 143 -18.06 -3.37 0.63
CA MET A 143 -17.15 -3.26 -0.50
C MET A 143 -17.71 -3.94 -1.77
N GLY A 144 -18.36 -5.09 -1.62
CA GLY A 144 -19.05 -5.77 -2.72
C GLY A 144 -20.16 -4.89 -3.32
N THR A 145 -20.93 -4.20 -2.48
CA THR A 145 -21.94 -3.23 -2.92
C THR A 145 -21.30 -2.08 -3.70
N LEU A 146 -20.25 -1.46 -3.17
CA LEU A 146 -19.54 -0.36 -3.86
C LEU A 146 -18.90 -0.81 -5.18
N CYS A 147 -18.42 -2.05 -5.25
CA CYS A 147 -17.89 -2.66 -6.46
C CYS A 147 -18.96 -2.70 -7.57
N ILE A 148 -20.17 -3.17 -7.24
CA ILE A 148 -21.30 -3.24 -8.19
C ILE A 148 -21.77 -1.85 -8.61
N GLU A 149 -21.97 -0.95 -7.66
CA GLU A 149 -22.46 0.41 -7.90
C GLU A 149 -21.55 1.21 -8.85
N ASN A 150 -20.25 0.91 -8.88
CA ASN A 150 -19.28 1.59 -9.73
C ASN A 150 -18.83 0.75 -10.93
N ASP A 151 -19.50 -0.37 -11.22
CA ASP A 151 -19.22 -1.30 -12.33
C ASP A 151 -17.76 -1.79 -12.37
N LEU A 152 -17.16 -2.00 -11.20
CA LEU A 152 -15.78 -2.47 -11.05
C LEU A 152 -15.69 -3.99 -11.01
N TRP A 153 -14.53 -4.53 -11.40
CA TRP A 153 -14.17 -5.92 -11.11
C TRP A 153 -13.87 -6.09 -9.62
N ALA A 154 -14.23 -7.25 -9.07
CA ALA A 154 -13.94 -7.62 -7.69
C ALA A 154 -12.66 -8.46 -7.63
N SER A 155 -11.69 -8.04 -6.83
CA SER A 155 -10.51 -8.84 -6.55
C SER A 155 -10.45 -9.27 -5.08
N THR A 156 -9.67 -10.31 -4.80
CA THR A 156 -9.36 -10.77 -3.45
C THR A 156 -7.87 -11.06 -3.32
N GLY A 157 -7.35 -10.95 -2.11
CA GLY A 157 -5.96 -11.27 -1.85
C GLY A 157 -5.68 -11.53 -0.37
N SER A 158 -4.54 -12.13 -0.05
CA SER A 158 -4.12 -12.35 1.33
C SER A 158 -3.42 -11.13 1.94
N ASP A 159 -2.94 -10.22 1.12
CA ASP A 159 -2.06 -9.11 1.50
C ASP A 159 -0.83 -9.63 2.29
N PHE A 160 -0.33 -10.80 1.89
CA PHE A 160 0.80 -11.46 2.51
C PHE A 160 2.10 -10.68 2.33
N HIS A 161 2.81 -10.43 3.44
CA HIS A 161 4.08 -9.71 3.44
C HIS A 161 5.20 -10.46 4.15
N THR A 162 4.87 -11.38 5.03
CA THR A 162 5.87 -12.10 5.83
C THR A 162 5.29 -13.39 6.42
N PRO A 163 6.05 -14.49 6.43
CA PRO A 163 5.61 -15.76 7.01
C PRO A 163 5.45 -15.74 8.54
N LYS A 164 5.91 -14.66 9.20
CA LYS A 164 5.79 -14.51 10.65
C LYS A 164 4.38 -14.15 11.14
N ASN A 165 3.50 -13.76 10.22
CA ASN A 165 2.15 -13.35 10.56
C ASN A 165 1.14 -14.46 10.23
N GLN A 166 0.80 -15.28 11.23
CA GLN A 166 -0.09 -16.44 11.07
C GLN A 166 -1.50 -16.11 10.56
N TRP A 167 -1.92 -14.83 10.65
CA TRP A 167 -3.26 -14.38 10.24
C TRP A 167 -3.32 -13.95 8.77
N MET A 168 -2.18 -13.73 8.13
CA MET A 168 -2.05 -13.29 6.74
C MET A 168 -1.10 -14.22 6.00
N ASP A 169 -1.56 -15.44 5.71
CA ASP A 169 -0.80 -16.43 4.95
C ASP A 169 -1.18 -16.39 3.47
N VAL A 170 -0.32 -16.92 2.62
CA VAL A 170 -0.58 -17.03 1.18
C VAL A 170 -1.86 -17.83 0.94
N GLY A 171 -2.77 -17.29 0.14
CA GLY A 171 -4.06 -17.94 -0.14
C GLY A 171 -5.08 -17.83 0.99
N ARG A 172 -4.76 -17.22 2.13
CA ARG A 172 -5.67 -17.07 3.24
C ARG A 172 -6.46 -15.76 3.14
N PHE A 173 -7.61 -15.81 2.52
CA PHE A 173 -8.57 -14.70 2.40
C PHE A 173 -10.00 -15.24 2.38
N ARG A 174 -10.98 -14.38 2.58
CA ARG A 174 -12.39 -14.74 2.47
C ARG A 174 -12.82 -14.74 1.00
N HIS A 175 -13.72 -15.64 0.64
CA HIS A 175 -14.38 -15.62 -0.67
C HIS A 175 -15.17 -14.32 -0.86
N LEU A 176 -15.36 -13.93 -2.13
CA LEU A 176 -16.20 -12.80 -2.46
C LEU A 176 -17.63 -12.98 -1.93
N PRO A 177 -18.31 -11.90 -1.49
CA PRO A 177 -19.73 -11.93 -1.20
C PRO A 177 -20.52 -12.43 -2.42
N ALA A 178 -21.55 -13.27 -2.20
CA ALA A 178 -22.33 -13.88 -3.28
C ALA A 178 -22.90 -12.84 -4.26
N HIS A 179 -23.32 -11.68 -3.77
CA HIS A 179 -23.92 -10.62 -4.60
C HIS A 179 -22.93 -9.96 -5.58
N CYS A 180 -21.62 -10.06 -5.36
CA CYS A 180 -20.62 -9.53 -6.30
C CYS A 180 -19.69 -10.62 -6.90
N ALA A 181 -19.96 -11.90 -6.66
CA ALA A 181 -19.12 -12.99 -7.12
C ALA A 181 -18.98 -13.04 -8.65
N GLN A 182 -20.02 -12.65 -9.39
CA GLN A 182 -19.99 -12.55 -10.85
C GLN A 182 -19.09 -11.43 -11.39
N LYS A 183 -18.61 -10.55 -10.53
CA LYS A 183 -17.64 -9.48 -10.86
C LYS A 183 -16.20 -9.93 -10.60
N ALA A 184 -15.93 -11.18 -10.24
CA ALA A 184 -14.58 -11.69 -10.01
C ALA A 184 -13.69 -11.46 -11.25
N ILE A 185 -12.47 -10.98 -11.01
CA ILE A 185 -11.53 -10.62 -12.08
C ILE A 185 -10.81 -11.85 -12.69
N TRP A 186 -10.97 -13.04 -12.14
CA TRP A 186 -10.39 -14.32 -12.62
C TRP A 186 -11.43 -15.24 -13.20
#